data_11a3d9fccb480d57255964ff1bcf2a33
#
_entry.id   11a3d9fccb480d57255964ff1bcf2a33
#
_cell.length_a   1.000
_cell.length_b   1.000
_cell.length_c   1.000
_cell.angle_alpha   90.00
_cell.angle_beta   90.00
_cell.angle_gamma   90.00
#
_symmetry.space_group_name_H-M   'P 1'
#
loop_
_entity.id
_entity.type
_entity.pdbx_description
1 polymer ?
#
loop_
_entity_poly.entity_id
_entity_poly.type
_entity_poly.pdbx_seq_one_letter_code
_entity_poly.pdbx_strand_id
1 'polypeptide(L)'
;MNKYTLNGTLYAPYQVDGVKWMYDMEHQTSGPKGGFLCDEMGVGKTIQIIATMLKNPKPHTLIVVPKTIVTQWSTEISKFAPGLSTHVYDGPDRTTNVEDLKKVDVVLCPYSLVYNKKTILHAMKWDRIVLDEAHEIRNRKSETFKAIYKLDADIRWLATGTPVFNSIEDFVSLCMFLGFSKDLVQAMYDEIKDIYILRRTKADSVGKLPRCHFENVELEM
;
A
#
# COMPACT_ATOMS: atom_id res chain seq x y z
N MET A 1 19.92 -9.64 16.27
CA MET A 1 19.11 -8.45 15.92
C MET A 1 17.65 -8.88 15.88
N ASN A 2 16.73 -8.08 16.43
CA ASN A 2 15.32 -8.43 16.35
C ASN A 2 14.87 -8.33 14.87
N LYS A 3 14.23 -9.39 14.35
CA LYS A 3 13.70 -9.49 12.98
C LYS A 3 12.83 -8.28 12.56
N TYR A 4 12.15 -7.68 13.52
CA TYR A 4 11.17 -6.60 13.32
C TYR A 4 11.75 -5.21 13.69
N THR A 5 13.04 -4.99 13.50
CA THR A 5 13.66 -3.69 13.73
C THR A 5 13.82 -2.93 12.42
N LEU A 6 13.36 -1.69 12.39
CA LEU A 6 13.56 -0.79 11.25
C LEU A 6 15.06 -0.44 11.13
N ASN A 7 15.63 -0.69 9.96
CA ASN A 7 16.98 -0.28 9.64
C ASN A 7 16.95 1.14 9.04
N GLY A 8 17.00 2.16 9.91
CA GLY A 8 16.89 3.56 9.52
C GLY A 8 16.04 4.36 10.50
N THR A 9 15.76 5.60 10.14
CA THR A 9 15.00 6.53 10.97
C THR A 9 13.81 7.06 10.21
N LEU A 10 12.65 7.10 10.86
CA LEU A 10 11.49 7.83 10.34
C LEU A 10 11.73 9.33 10.54
N TYR A 11 11.38 10.13 9.55
CA TYR A 11 11.36 11.58 9.70
C TYR A 11 10.20 11.95 10.64
N ALA A 12 10.57 12.48 11.79
CA ALA A 12 9.60 12.96 12.79
C ALA A 12 9.07 14.35 12.37
N PRO A 13 7.85 14.73 12.81
CA PRO A 13 6.88 13.87 13.50
C PRO A 13 5.96 13.09 12.56
N TYR A 14 5.76 13.58 11.33
CA TYR A 14 4.66 13.14 10.47
C TYR A 14 4.71 11.65 10.04
N GLN A 15 5.89 11.09 9.78
CA GLN A 15 5.98 9.65 9.46
C GLN A 15 5.71 8.78 10.69
N VAL A 16 6.17 9.24 11.87
CA VAL A 16 5.88 8.56 13.14
C VAL A 16 4.38 8.56 13.42
N ASP A 17 3.73 9.71 13.23
CA ASP A 17 2.28 9.86 13.39
C ASP A 17 1.50 9.00 12.39
N GLY A 18 1.99 8.93 11.15
CA GLY A 18 1.41 8.07 10.12
C GLY A 18 1.48 6.59 10.48
N VAL A 19 2.64 6.12 10.95
CA VAL A 19 2.80 4.73 11.43
C VAL A 19 1.94 4.45 12.65
N LYS A 20 1.78 5.42 13.57
CA LYS A 20 0.89 5.28 14.71
C LYS A 20 -0.56 5.14 14.24
N TRP A 21 -1.03 6.04 13.38
CA TRP A 21 -2.37 5.99 12.82
C TRP A 21 -2.65 4.66 12.11
N MET A 22 -1.73 4.21 11.25
CA MET A 22 -1.87 2.92 10.58
C MET A 22 -1.95 1.76 11.58
N TYR A 23 -1.12 1.78 12.63
CA TYR A 23 -1.15 0.77 13.67
C TYR A 23 -2.50 0.75 14.40
N ASP A 24 -3.04 1.90 14.75
CA ASP A 24 -4.33 2.03 15.43
C ASP A 24 -5.47 1.53 14.53
N MET A 25 -5.44 1.85 13.23
CA MET A 25 -6.40 1.36 12.23
C MET A 25 -6.36 -0.16 12.02
N GLU A 26 -5.19 -0.80 12.18
CA GLU A 26 -5.08 -2.27 12.13
C GLU A 26 -5.64 -2.95 13.38
N HIS A 27 -5.76 -2.23 14.51
CA HIS A 27 -6.23 -2.75 15.80
C HIS A 27 -7.66 -2.32 16.15
N GLN A 28 -8.30 -1.53 15.32
CA GLN A 28 -9.67 -1.11 15.59
C GLN A 28 -10.63 -2.33 15.72
N THR A 29 -11.61 -2.18 16.60
CA THR A 29 -12.56 -3.24 16.94
C THR A 29 -13.85 -3.17 16.14
N SER A 30 -14.13 -2.03 15.50
CA SER A 30 -15.33 -1.79 14.69
C SER A 30 -14.95 -1.34 13.28
N GLY A 31 -15.65 -1.86 12.28
CA GLY A 31 -15.42 -1.55 10.87
C GLY A 31 -14.20 -2.26 10.25
N PRO A 32 -13.89 -1.97 8.97
CA PRO A 32 -12.76 -2.55 8.26
C PRO A 32 -11.43 -2.17 8.87
N LYS A 33 -10.48 -3.11 8.92
CA LYS A 33 -9.10 -2.85 9.37
C LYS A 33 -8.24 -2.38 8.22
N GLY A 34 -7.58 -1.23 8.39
CA GLY A 34 -6.78 -0.58 7.37
C GLY A 34 -7.35 0.76 6.95
N GLY A 35 -7.05 1.22 5.74
CA GLY A 35 -7.49 2.54 5.25
C GLY A 35 -6.72 3.02 4.03
N PHE A 36 -6.72 4.34 3.84
CA PHE A 36 -6.06 5.02 2.74
C PHE A 36 -4.88 5.85 3.25
N LEU A 37 -3.68 5.51 2.81
CA LEU A 37 -2.50 6.35 2.99
C LEU A 37 -2.32 7.20 1.73
N CYS A 38 -2.85 8.43 1.78
CA CYS A 38 -2.95 9.34 0.65
C CYS A 38 -1.95 10.50 0.70
N ASP A 39 -0.86 10.35 1.42
CA ASP A 39 0.22 11.33 1.47
C ASP A 39 0.73 11.67 0.07
N GLU A 40 1.11 12.93 -0.16
CA GLU A 40 1.71 13.38 -1.42
C GLU A 40 2.93 12.54 -1.81
N MET A 41 3.24 12.45 -3.10
CA MET A 41 4.44 11.77 -3.57
C MET A 41 5.69 12.36 -2.91
N GLY A 42 6.60 11.49 -2.44
CA GLY A 42 7.84 11.90 -1.77
C GLY A 42 7.73 12.14 -0.25
N VAL A 43 6.53 12.06 0.35
CA VAL A 43 6.34 12.15 1.81
C VAL A 43 6.77 10.85 2.52
N GLY A 44 6.99 9.76 1.77
CA GLY A 44 7.51 8.50 2.31
C GLY A 44 6.42 7.50 2.71
N LYS A 45 5.43 7.28 1.84
CA LYS A 45 4.40 6.23 2.06
C LYS A 45 5.01 4.85 2.24
N THR A 46 5.97 4.48 1.38
CA THR A 46 6.63 3.16 1.40
C THR A 46 7.26 2.85 2.75
N ILE A 47 8.06 3.78 3.29
CA ILE A 47 8.71 3.56 4.59
C ILE A 47 7.71 3.52 5.75
N GLN A 48 6.61 4.27 5.70
CA GLN A 48 5.54 4.21 6.70
C GLN A 48 4.85 2.84 6.69
N ILE A 49 4.56 2.29 5.51
CA ILE A 49 3.99 0.95 5.36
C ILE A 49 4.97 -0.11 5.90
N ILE A 50 6.25 -0.06 5.52
CA ILE A 50 7.28 -0.97 6.01
C ILE A 50 7.41 -0.88 7.54
N ALA A 51 7.45 0.33 8.10
CA ALA A 51 7.53 0.54 9.55
C ALA A 51 6.27 0.00 10.28
N THR A 52 5.08 0.14 9.68
CA THR A 52 3.85 -0.45 10.21
C THR A 52 3.89 -1.97 10.19
N MET A 53 4.43 -2.59 9.13
CA MET A 53 4.62 -4.04 9.07
C MET A 53 5.55 -4.54 10.17
N LEU A 54 6.60 -3.80 10.50
CA LEU A 54 7.52 -4.12 11.59
C LEU A 54 6.91 -3.89 12.96
N LYS A 55 6.07 -2.85 13.11
CA LYS A 55 5.40 -2.53 14.38
C LYS A 55 4.25 -3.49 14.71
N ASN A 56 3.54 -3.99 13.70
CA ASN A 56 2.49 -4.99 13.80
C ASN A 56 2.80 -6.16 12.86
N PRO A 57 3.75 -7.05 13.23
CA PRO A 57 4.14 -8.16 12.37
C PRO A 57 2.97 -9.09 12.07
N LYS A 58 2.86 -9.48 10.81
CA LYS A 58 1.87 -10.46 10.33
C LYS A 58 2.60 -11.54 9.54
N PRO A 59 2.18 -12.80 9.65
CA PRO A 59 2.81 -13.93 8.95
C PRO A 59 2.82 -13.75 7.42
N HIS A 60 1.73 -13.22 6.85
CA HIS A 60 1.56 -13.19 5.40
C HIS A 60 1.02 -11.82 4.94
N THR A 61 1.91 -10.99 4.42
CA THR A 61 1.55 -9.72 3.80
C THR A 61 1.70 -9.79 2.28
N LEU A 62 0.64 -9.49 1.53
CA LEU A 62 0.68 -9.30 0.08
C LEU A 62 0.79 -7.81 -0.23
N ILE A 63 1.79 -7.42 -1.01
CA ILE A 63 1.93 -6.06 -1.52
C ILE A 63 1.75 -6.11 -3.04
N VAL A 64 0.72 -5.44 -3.54
CA VAL A 64 0.42 -5.36 -4.98
C VAL A 64 0.76 -3.97 -5.48
N VAL A 65 1.57 -3.92 -6.52
CA VAL A 65 2.15 -2.67 -7.05
C VAL A 65 2.11 -2.64 -8.58
N PRO A 66 2.25 -1.48 -9.23
CA PRO A 66 2.57 -1.42 -10.64
C PRO A 66 3.89 -2.15 -10.96
N LYS A 67 3.95 -2.83 -12.12
CA LYS A 67 5.13 -3.62 -12.49
C LYS A 67 6.43 -2.81 -12.47
N THR A 68 6.37 -1.54 -12.83
CA THR A 68 7.52 -0.62 -12.91
C THR A 68 8.20 -0.37 -11.57
N ILE A 69 7.49 -0.52 -10.44
CA ILE A 69 8.02 -0.24 -9.11
C ILE A 69 8.24 -1.47 -8.23
N VAL A 70 8.06 -2.69 -8.78
CA VAL A 70 8.33 -3.96 -8.07
C VAL A 70 9.76 -4.00 -7.52
N THR A 71 10.76 -3.70 -8.35
CA THR A 71 12.17 -3.70 -7.94
C THR A 71 12.44 -2.64 -6.87
N GLN A 72 11.84 -1.46 -7.00
CA GLN A 72 11.98 -0.40 -6.00
C GLN A 72 11.45 -0.87 -4.64
N TRP A 73 10.27 -1.46 -4.59
CA TRP A 73 9.70 -2.00 -3.35
C TRP A 73 10.57 -3.09 -2.73
N SER A 74 11.08 -4.02 -3.54
CA SER A 74 12.01 -5.06 -3.08
C SER A 74 13.26 -4.46 -2.46
N THR A 75 13.84 -3.44 -3.09
CA THR A 75 15.02 -2.72 -2.58
C THR A 75 14.72 -1.98 -1.27
N GLU A 76 13.58 -1.30 -1.18
CA GLU A 76 13.17 -0.58 0.04
C GLU A 76 12.93 -1.55 1.21
N ILE A 77 12.28 -2.69 0.98
CA ILE A 77 12.10 -3.71 2.03
C ILE A 77 13.45 -4.25 2.49
N SER A 78 14.34 -4.62 1.57
CA SER A 78 15.67 -5.13 1.90
C SER A 78 16.51 -4.10 2.67
N LYS A 79 16.36 -2.81 2.37
CA LYS A 79 17.07 -1.72 3.01
C LYS A 79 16.54 -1.44 4.42
N PHE A 80 15.23 -1.30 4.57
CA PHE A 80 14.62 -0.83 5.82
C PHE A 80 14.14 -1.94 6.74
N ALA A 81 13.85 -3.12 6.19
CA ALA A 81 13.37 -4.28 6.93
C ALA A 81 14.10 -5.57 6.52
N PRO A 82 15.45 -5.63 6.64
CA PRO A 82 16.26 -6.77 6.17
C PRO A 82 15.92 -8.09 6.89
N GLY A 83 15.22 -8.03 8.00
CA GLY A 83 14.74 -9.22 8.72
C GLY A 83 13.50 -9.85 8.13
N LEU A 84 12.74 -9.17 7.27
CA LEU A 84 11.55 -9.73 6.64
C LEU A 84 11.95 -10.58 5.43
N SER A 85 11.50 -11.84 5.42
CA SER A 85 11.62 -12.69 4.24
C SER A 85 10.64 -12.23 3.16
N THR A 86 11.16 -11.97 1.96
CA THR A 86 10.37 -11.42 0.85
C THR A 86 10.46 -12.33 -0.37
N HIS A 87 9.32 -12.63 -0.99
CA HIS A 87 9.23 -13.31 -2.28
C HIS A 87 8.66 -12.37 -3.33
N VAL A 88 9.40 -12.18 -4.43
CA VAL A 88 8.92 -11.42 -5.59
C VAL A 88 8.17 -12.38 -6.51
N TYR A 89 6.83 -12.29 -6.49
CA TYR A 89 5.95 -13.07 -7.35
C TYR A 89 5.82 -12.40 -8.73
N ASP A 90 6.89 -12.45 -9.50
CA ASP A 90 6.96 -11.89 -10.87
C ASP A 90 7.89 -12.76 -11.75
N GLY A 91 7.80 -12.57 -13.06
CA GLY A 91 8.62 -13.27 -14.04
C GLY A 91 8.16 -14.70 -14.35
N PRO A 92 8.92 -15.40 -15.22
CA PRO A 92 8.61 -16.77 -15.65
C PRO A 92 8.87 -17.81 -14.56
N ASP A 93 9.85 -17.56 -13.70
CA ASP A 93 10.31 -18.50 -12.64
C ASP A 93 9.54 -18.34 -11.32
N ARG A 94 8.44 -17.58 -11.31
CA ARG A 94 7.63 -17.43 -10.10
C ARG A 94 7.07 -18.78 -9.66
N THR A 95 7.00 -18.99 -8.36
CA THR A 95 6.45 -20.23 -7.80
C THR A 95 5.01 -20.49 -8.24
N THR A 96 4.68 -21.75 -8.43
CA THR A 96 3.31 -22.25 -8.66
C THR A 96 2.76 -22.99 -7.44
N ASN A 97 3.54 -23.07 -6.36
CA ASN A 97 3.19 -23.76 -5.13
C ASN A 97 2.83 -22.73 -4.03
N VAL A 98 1.60 -22.78 -3.55
CA VAL A 98 1.13 -21.88 -2.47
C VAL A 98 1.92 -22.05 -1.17
N GLU A 99 2.46 -23.23 -0.89
CA GLU A 99 3.24 -23.47 0.31
C GLU A 99 4.55 -22.67 0.34
N ASP A 100 5.08 -22.28 -0.82
CA ASP A 100 6.26 -21.41 -0.86
C ASP A 100 5.91 -19.97 -0.47
N LEU A 101 4.70 -19.52 -0.77
CA LEU A 101 4.23 -18.20 -0.34
C LEU A 101 4.00 -18.14 1.18
N LYS A 102 3.62 -19.26 1.80
CA LYS A 102 3.43 -19.35 3.26
C LYS A 102 4.74 -19.35 4.07
N LYS A 103 5.89 -19.52 3.41
CA LYS A 103 7.21 -19.53 4.08
C LYS A 103 7.81 -18.14 4.25
N VAL A 104 7.20 -17.11 3.65
CA VAL A 104 7.73 -15.75 3.62
C VAL A 104 6.78 -14.77 4.30
N ASP A 105 7.35 -13.71 4.87
CA ASP A 105 6.57 -12.66 5.52
C ASP A 105 5.87 -11.74 4.52
N VAL A 106 6.50 -11.52 3.37
CA VAL A 106 6.02 -10.58 2.35
C VAL A 106 6.07 -11.21 0.97
N VAL A 107 4.95 -11.15 0.26
CA VAL A 107 4.87 -11.44 -1.17
C VAL A 107 4.64 -10.13 -1.92
N LEU A 108 5.53 -9.81 -2.85
CA LEU A 108 5.46 -8.63 -3.70
C LEU A 108 5.03 -9.03 -5.10
N CYS A 109 3.94 -8.46 -5.61
CA CYS A 109 3.31 -8.90 -6.85
C CYS A 109 2.87 -7.71 -7.71
N PRO A 110 3.08 -7.71 -9.03
CA PRO A 110 2.48 -6.73 -9.92
C PRO A 110 0.97 -6.99 -10.11
N TYR A 111 0.17 -5.92 -10.27
CA TYR A 111 -1.27 -6.00 -10.52
C TYR A 111 -1.63 -6.99 -11.63
N SER A 112 -0.84 -7.02 -12.72
CA SER A 112 -1.07 -7.89 -13.89
C SER A 112 -1.10 -9.38 -13.56
N LEU A 113 -0.46 -9.81 -12.48
CA LEU A 113 -0.44 -11.22 -12.09
C LEU A 113 -1.58 -11.60 -11.14
N VAL A 114 -2.25 -10.66 -10.52
CA VAL A 114 -3.40 -10.95 -9.65
C VAL A 114 -4.60 -11.43 -10.46
N TYR A 115 -4.87 -10.84 -11.64
CA TYR A 115 -5.97 -11.27 -12.51
C TYR A 115 -5.57 -12.39 -13.50
N ASN A 116 -4.34 -12.85 -13.44
CA ASN A 116 -3.91 -13.99 -14.26
C ASN A 116 -4.63 -15.25 -13.80
N LYS A 117 -5.25 -16.00 -14.74
CA LYS A 117 -5.99 -17.23 -14.47
C LYS A 117 -5.15 -18.33 -13.81
N LYS A 118 -3.82 -18.25 -13.91
CA LYS A 118 -2.88 -19.20 -13.30
C LYS A 118 -2.31 -18.71 -11.98
N THR A 119 -2.82 -17.61 -11.42
CA THR A 119 -2.33 -17.11 -10.12
C THR A 119 -2.71 -18.04 -8.98
N ILE A 120 -1.81 -18.19 -8.03
CA ILE A 120 -2.05 -18.93 -6.78
C ILE A 120 -2.38 -17.99 -5.61
N LEU A 121 -2.40 -16.68 -5.84
CA LEU A 121 -2.60 -15.66 -4.78
C LEU A 121 -3.97 -15.75 -4.13
N HIS A 122 -4.99 -16.30 -4.83
CA HIS A 122 -6.34 -16.52 -4.28
C HIS A 122 -6.48 -17.83 -3.49
N ALA A 123 -5.43 -18.67 -3.45
CA ALA A 123 -5.48 -19.97 -2.80
C ALA A 123 -5.17 -19.91 -1.30
N MET A 124 -4.86 -18.71 -0.76
CA MET A 124 -4.61 -18.52 0.66
C MET A 124 -5.29 -17.25 1.17
N LYS A 125 -5.55 -17.24 2.49
CA LYS A 125 -5.94 -16.02 3.20
C LYS A 125 -4.67 -15.23 3.55
N TRP A 126 -4.72 -13.92 3.35
CA TRP A 126 -3.67 -12.99 3.72
C TRP A 126 -4.00 -12.33 5.07
N ASP A 127 -3.00 -12.08 5.89
CA ASP A 127 -3.21 -11.28 7.11
C ASP A 127 -3.33 -9.79 6.76
N ARG A 128 -2.56 -9.35 5.75
CA ARG A 128 -2.55 -7.97 5.26
C ARG A 128 -2.39 -7.92 3.75
N ILE A 129 -3.16 -7.04 3.10
CA ILE A 129 -2.95 -6.65 1.70
C ILE A 129 -2.67 -5.15 1.65
N VAL A 130 -1.64 -4.78 0.91
CA VAL A 130 -1.30 -3.39 0.60
C VAL A 130 -1.35 -3.22 -0.91
N LEU A 131 -2.13 -2.26 -1.38
CA LEU A 131 -2.17 -1.85 -2.78
C LEU A 131 -1.47 -0.50 -2.92
N ASP A 132 -0.33 -0.47 -3.60
CA ASP A 132 0.30 0.79 -3.96
C ASP A 132 -0.18 1.27 -5.33
N GLU A 133 -0.26 2.59 -5.51
CA GLU A 133 -0.94 3.22 -6.65
C GLU A 133 -2.38 2.68 -6.84
N ALA A 134 -3.13 2.70 -5.75
CA ALA A 134 -4.46 2.09 -5.65
C ALA A 134 -5.49 2.62 -6.65
N HIS A 135 -5.18 3.68 -7.40
CA HIS A 135 -6.00 4.14 -8.53
C HIS A 135 -6.18 3.07 -9.63
N GLU A 136 -5.32 2.04 -9.67
CA GLU A 136 -5.45 0.88 -10.58
C GLU A 136 -6.78 0.12 -10.40
N ILE A 137 -7.38 0.19 -9.22
CA ILE A 137 -8.64 -0.50 -8.91
C ILE A 137 -9.83 0.44 -8.75
N ARG A 138 -9.75 1.71 -9.19
CA ARG A 138 -10.86 2.69 -9.08
C ARG A 138 -12.12 2.29 -9.85
N ASN A 139 -11.98 1.48 -10.90
CA ASN A 139 -13.11 1.01 -11.70
C ASN A 139 -13.53 -0.41 -11.27
N ARG A 140 -14.64 -0.53 -10.52
CA ARG A 140 -15.19 -1.81 -10.06
C ARG A 140 -15.60 -2.78 -11.17
N LYS A 141 -15.76 -2.31 -12.42
CA LYS A 141 -16.07 -3.15 -13.58
C LYS A 141 -14.83 -3.77 -14.21
N SER A 142 -13.63 -3.27 -13.89
CA SER A 142 -12.38 -3.79 -14.46
C SER A 142 -12.06 -5.20 -13.96
N GLU A 143 -11.36 -5.98 -14.77
CA GLU A 143 -10.90 -7.32 -14.38
C GLU A 143 -9.89 -7.24 -13.22
N THR A 144 -9.07 -6.19 -13.20
CA THR A 144 -8.13 -5.93 -12.10
C THR A 144 -8.88 -5.77 -10.76
N PHE A 145 -9.90 -4.91 -10.71
CA PHE A 145 -10.71 -4.76 -9.51
C PHE A 145 -11.35 -6.07 -9.07
N LYS A 146 -12.01 -6.79 -10.00
CA LYS A 146 -12.70 -8.05 -9.70
C LYS A 146 -11.75 -9.11 -9.13
N ALA A 147 -10.53 -9.17 -9.63
CA ALA A 147 -9.53 -10.10 -9.14
C ALA A 147 -9.00 -9.68 -7.76
N ILE A 148 -8.65 -8.42 -7.57
CA ILE A 148 -8.18 -7.88 -6.28
C ILE A 148 -9.26 -8.02 -5.21
N TYR A 149 -10.53 -7.73 -5.54
CA TYR A 149 -11.65 -7.81 -4.60
C TYR A 149 -11.89 -9.23 -4.07
N LYS A 150 -11.53 -10.27 -4.84
CA LYS A 150 -11.64 -11.68 -4.45
C LYS A 150 -10.53 -12.17 -3.51
N LEU A 151 -9.48 -11.39 -3.32
CA LEU A 151 -8.44 -11.74 -2.37
C LEU A 151 -9.00 -11.66 -0.95
N ASP A 152 -8.80 -12.72 -0.17
CA ASP A 152 -9.21 -12.76 1.23
C ASP A 152 -8.11 -12.18 2.13
N ALA A 153 -8.47 -11.17 2.94
CA ALA A 153 -7.55 -10.56 3.89
C ALA A 153 -8.26 -9.89 5.06
N ASP A 154 -7.60 -9.91 6.23
CA ASP A 154 -8.10 -9.26 7.44
C ASP A 154 -7.82 -7.75 7.45
N ILE A 155 -6.65 -7.32 6.96
CA ILE A 155 -6.20 -5.92 6.94
C ILE A 155 -6.00 -5.52 5.48
N ARG A 156 -6.53 -4.34 5.10
CA ARG A 156 -6.46 -3.84 3.72
C ARG A 156 -6.00 -2.40 3.68
N TRP A 157 -4.93 -2.12 2.95
CA TRP A 157 -4.36 -0.79 2.76
C TRP A 157 -4.39 -0.36 1.31
N LEU A 158 -4.71 0.91 1.11
CA LEU A 158 -4.67 1.60 -0.18
C LEU A 158 -3.67 2.75 -0.06
N ALA A 159 -2.57 2.69 -0.81
CA ALA A 159 -1.60 3.77 -0.91
C ALA A 159 -1.70 4.45 -2.27
N THR A 160 -1.75 5.77 -2.30
CA THR A 160 -1.75 6.54 -3.55
C THR A 160 -1.31 7.97 -3.28
N GLY A 161 -0.48 8.53 -4.16
CA GLY A 161 -0.10 9.95 -4.11
C GLY A 161 -1.13 10.89 -4.71
N THR A 162 -2.11 10.36 -5.42
CA THR A 162 -3.18 11.11 -6.08
C THR A 162 -4.53 10.66 -5.54
N PRO A 163 -5.00 11.23 -4.41
CA PRO A 163 -6.29 10.89 -3.83
C PRO A 163 -7.46 11.55 -4.58
N VAL A 164 -7.28 11.86 -5.84
CA VAL A 164 -8.34 12.43 -6.65
C VAL A 164 -9.28 11.31 -7.03
N PHE A 165 -10.30 11.13 -6.22
CA PHE A 165 -11.50 10.45 -6.64
C PHE A 165 -12.17 11.34 -7.69
N ASN A 166 -12.00 11.01 -8.96
CA ASN A 166 -12.61 11.78 -10.04
C ASN A 166 -14.15 11.71 -9.99
N SER A 167 -14.66 10.73 -9.27
CA SER A 167 -16.09 10.53 -9.06
C SER A 167 -16.35 9.81 -7.72
N ILE A 168 -17.57 9.93 -7.23
CA ILE A 168 -18.02 9.14 -6.06
C ILE A 168 -17.92 7.64 -6.33
N GLU A 169 -18.09 7.19 -7.57
CA GLU A 169 -17.99 5.78 -7.95
C GLU A 169 -16.56 5.24 -7.81
N ASP A 170 -15.54 6.06 -8.05
CA ASP A 170 -14.15 5.70 -7.81
C ASP A 170 -13.91 5.46 -6.32
N PHE A 171 -14.40 6.37 -5.47
CA PHE A 171 -14.30 6.23 -4.02
C PHE A 171 -15.05 5.00 -3.50
N VAL A 172 -16.28 4.77 -3.98
CA VAL A 172 -17.06 3.58 -3.67
C VAL A 172 -16.29 2.31 -4.00
N SER A 173 -15.65 2.25 -5.18
CA SER A 173 -14.86 1.09 -5.59
C SER A 173 -13.73 0.79 -4.61
N LEU A 174 -12.99 1.81 -4.21
CA LEU A 174 -11.87 1.68 -3.28
C LEU A 174 -12.35 1.32 -1.86
N CYS A 175 -13.44 1.92 -1.38
CA CYS A 175 -14.04 1.57 -0.10
C CYS A 175 -14.59 0.13 -0.08
N MET A 176 -15.14 -0.34 -1.20
CA MET A 176 -15.56 -1.75 -1.32
C MET A 176 -14.37 -2.71 -1.15
N PHE A 177 -13.20 -2.39 -1.69
CA PHE A 177 -12.00 -3.18 -1.43
C PHE A 177 -11.64 -3.20 0.07
N LEU A 178 -11.80 -2.11 0.80
CA LEU A 178 -11.59 -2.09 2.26
C LEU A 178 -12.61 -2.96 3.03
N GLY A 179 -13.77 -3.26 2.44
CA GLY A 179 -14.81 -4.08 3.06
C GLY A 179 -16.10 -3.33 3.36
N PHE A 180 -16.25 -2.08 2.92
CA PHE A 180 -17.50 -1.35 3.04
C PHE A 180 -18.52 -1.80 1.99
N SER A 181 -19.80 -1.81 2.34
CA SER A 181 -20.87 -1.93 1.33
C SER A 181 -21.04 -0.61 0.56
N LYS A 182 -21.52 -0.72 -0.68
CA LYS A 182 -21.80 0.47 -1.49
C LYS A 182 -22.75 1.45 -0.80
N ASP A 183 -23.84 0.91 -0.23
CA ASP A 183 -24.88 1.71 0.38
C ASP A 183 -24.34 2.46 1.62
N LEU A 184 -23.49 1.80 2.40
CA LEU A 184 -22.83 2.43 3.55
C LEU A 184 -21.91 3.56 3.13
N VAL A 185 -21.11 3.38 2.06
CA VAL A 185 -20.23 4.43 1.54
C VAL A 185 -21.03 5.64 1.06
N GLN A 186 -22.18 5.44 0.43
CA GLN A 186 -23.04 6.53 -0.02
C GLN A 186 -23.72 7.26 1.14
N ALA A 187 -24.08 6.55 2.20
CA ALA A 187 -24.72 7.12 3.39
C ALA A 187 -23.74 7.86 4.31
N MET A 188 -22.48 7.41 4.39
CA MET A 188 -21.46 7.89 5.34
C MET A 188 -20.19 8.37 4.63
N TYR A 189 -20.36 9.06 3.52
CA TYR A 189 -19.24 9.46 2.65
C TYR A 189 -18.18 10.30 3.37
N ASP A 190 -18.61 11.34 4.07
CA ASP A 190 -17.70 12.27 4.75
C ASP A 190 -17.06 11.63 5.97
N GLU A 191 -17.82 10.88 6.77
CA GLU A 191 -17.32 10.17 7.95
C GLU A 191 -16.25 9.12 7.57
N ILE A 192 -16.47 8.38 6.47
CA ILE A 192 -15.47 7.42 5.99
C ILE A 192 -14.21 8.15 5.54
N LYS A 193 -14.32 9.29 4.87
CA LYS A 193 -13.16 10.09 4.49
C LYS A 193 -12.38 10.58 5.71
N ASP A 194 -13.07 11.10 6.71
CA ASP A 194 -12.44 11.68 7.90
C ASP A 194 -11.73 10.63 8.74
N ILE A 195 -12.27 9.41 8.83
CA ILE A 195 -11.72 8.35 9.68
C ILE A 195 -10.65 7.53 8.93
N TYR A 196 -10.91 7.17 7.67
CA TYR A 196 -10.13 6.16 6.95
C TYR A 196 -9.09 6.72 5.99
N ILE A 197 -8.99 8.05 5.82
CA ILE A 197 -8.02 8.67 4.93
C ILE A 197 -7.00 9.49 5.72
N LEU A 198 -5.73 9.12 5.62
CA LEU A 198 -4.63 9.97 6.04
C LEU A 198 -4.02 10.64 4.82
N ARG A 199 -4.10 11.97 4.75
CA ARG A 199 -3.54 12.77 3.67
C ARG A 199 -2.76 13.96 4.20
N ARG A 200 -1.49 14.04 3.81
CA ARG A 200 -0.61 15.17 4.12
C ARG A 200 0.11 15.60 2.87
N THR A 201 0.32 16.90 2.73
CA THR A 201 1.10 17.49 1.64
C THR A 201 2.57 17.62 2.04
N LYS A 202 3.45 17.89 1.08
CA LYS A 202 4.84 18.23 1.36
C LYS A 202 4.95 19.49 2.20
N ALA A 203 4.07 20.46 1.97
CA ALA A 203 4.04 21.70 2.74
C ALA A 203 3.74 21.44 4.23
N ASP A 204 2.85 20.50 4.51
CA ASP A 204 2.49 20.12 5.89
C ASP A 204 3.58 19.29 6.57
N SER A 205 4.36 18.54 5.79
CA SER A 205 5.22 17.47 6.29
C SER A 205 6.70 17.86 6.38
N VAL A 206 7.24 18.48 5.35
CA VAL A 206 8.69 18.69 5.20
C VAL A 206 9.11 20.13 5.50
N GLY A 207 8.14 21.02 5.79
CA GLY A 207 8.42 22.45 5.92
C GLY A 207 8.74 23.10 4.57
N LYS A 208 9.33 24.29 4.60
CA LYS A 208 9.70 24.99 3.36
C LYS A 208 10.83 24.22 2.65
N LEU A 209 10.51 23.61 1.52
CA LEU A 209 11.53 23.07 0.62
C LEU A 209 12.54 24.18 0.24
N PRO A 210 13.83 23.85 0.07
CA PRO A 210 14.78 24.81 -0.48
C PRO A 210 14.24 25.37 -1.80
N ARG A 211 14.48 26.66 -2.06
CA ARG A 211 14.09 27.27 -3.32
C ARG A 211 14.83 26.55 -4.46
N CYS A 212 14.09 26.15 -5.49
CA CYS A 212 14.72 25.68 -6.73
C CYS A 212 15.52 26.82 -7.35
N HIS A 213 16.84 26.63 -7.53
CA HIS A 213 17.66 27.45 -8.37
C HIS A 213 17.66 26.83 -9.77
N PHE A 214 17.20 27.58 -10.75
CA PHE A 214 17.30 27.20 -12.16
C PHE A 214 18.54 27.88 -12.73
N GLU A 215 19.54 27.11 -13.18
CA GLU A 215 20.63 27.59 -14.00
C GLU A 215 20.37 27.24 -15.45
N ASN A 216 20.32 28.24 -16.32
CA ASN A 216 20.32 28.02 -17.76
C ASN A 216 21.75 27.70 -18.20
N VAL A 217 21.97 26.49 -18.63
CA VAL A 217 23.24 26.07 -19.25
C VAL A 217 23.05 26.18 -20.77
N GLU A 218 23.71 27.15 -21.39
CA GLU A 218 23.82 27.20 -22.86
C GLU A 218 24.84 26.15 -23.29
N LEU A 219 24.40 25.17 -24.06
CA LEU A 219 25.29 24.22 -24.70
C LEU A 219 25.73 24.82 -26.04
N GLU A 220 26.98 25.18 -26.16
CA GLU A 220 27.61 25.46 -27.46
C GLU A 220 27.63 24.15 -28.26
N MET A 221 27.04 24.21 -29.47
CA MET A 221 27.06 23.11 -30.44
C MET A 221 28.28 23.25 -31.36
#